data_cf42c0d395296ba2eb857b0415462290
#
_entry.id   cf42c0d395296ba2eb857b0415462290
#
_cell.length_a   1.000
_cell.length_b   1.000
_cell.length_c   1.000
_cell.angle_alpha   90.00
_cell.angle_beta   90.00
_cell.angle_gamma   90.00
#
_symmetry.space_group_name_H-M   'P 1'
#
loop_
_entity.id
_entity.type
_entity.pdbx_description
1 polymer ?
#
loop_
_entity_poly.entity_id
_entity_poly.type
_entity_poly.pdbx_seq_one_letter_code
_entity_poly.pdbx_strand_id
1 'polypeptide(L)'
;MRHTWRWFGPKDPVSIDHMMQAGVQGVVTALHHVPTGAVWTPEEIARRQHDLSRMRDGTPSGLAWEVVESIPVSEAIKTQTGDWRDHVANWIASLRNLHAAGIRVVCYNFMPVLDWTRTDLTWRRPNGALCMRFDLPDFAAFDIHILQRRNAAEDYPEALRDEAARRFAAMDDARKQELVANIVFGLPGAAERQTMEDVRALLDSYAPVTDAVLRRNFHAFLEQVAPVAQDLGMRLCCHPDDPPFPLLGLPRIMSTEADYAERM
;
A
#
# COMPACT_ATOMS: atom_id res chain seq x y z
N MET A 1 3.35 -12.87 -23.46
CA MET A 1 3.33 -12.02 -22.25
C MET A 1 2.07 -11.17 -22.30
N ARG A 2 1.30 -11.05 -21.21
CA ARG A 2 0.16 -10.12 -21.14
C ARG A 2 0.63 -8.78 -20.62
N HIS A 3 0.08 -7.69 -21.17
CA HIS A 3 0.35 -6.34 -20.71
C HIS A 3 -0.78 -5.91 -19.80
N THR A 4 -0.48 -5.67 -18.53
CA THR A 4 -1.44 -5.22 -17.54
C THR A 4 -1.09 -3.80 -17.07
N TRP A 5 -2.10 -3.07 -16.59
CA TRP A 5 -1.94 -1.71 -16.08
C TRP A 5 -2.49 -1.59 -14.67
N ARG A 6 -1.74 -0.93 -13.78
CA ARG A 6 -2.23 -0.54 -12.47
C ARG A 6 -3.12 0.69 -12.61
N TRP A 7 -4.40 0.55 -12.24
CA TRP A 7 -5.39 1.61 -12.34
C TRP A 7 -6.01 1.91 -10.98
N PHE A 8 -6.04 3.19 -10.59
CA PHE A 8 -6.54 3.64 -9.29
C PHE A 8 -8.03 3.95 -9.25
N GLY A 9 -8.76 3.59 -10.28
CA GLY A 9 -10.21 3.75 -10.36
C GLY A 9 -10.66 5.00 -11.12
N PRO A 10 -11.96 5.35 -11.07
CA PRO A 10 -12.53 6.41 -11.91
C PRO A 10 -11.92 7.81 -11.71
N LYS A 11 -11.18 8.03 -10.62
CA LYS A 11 -10.47 9.28 -10.35
C LYS A 11 -9.01 9.28 -10.84
N ASP A 12 -8.56 8.18 -11.41
CA ASP A 12 -7.23 8.10 -12.01
C ASP A 12 -7.15 9.03 -13.22
N PRO A 13 -6.08 9.83 -13.39
CA PRO A 13 -5.88 10.63 -14.60
C PRO A 13 -5.73 9.76 -15.86
N VAL A 14 -5.33 8.50 -15.72
CA VAL A 14 -5.30 7.52 -16.83
C VAL A 14 -6.69 6.90 -17.01
N SER A 15 -7.32 7.17 -18.14
CA SER A 15 -8.64 6.64 -18.48
C SER A 15 -8.56 5.24 -19.09
N ILE A 16 -9.71 4.56 -19.19
CA ILE A 16 -9.86 3.30 -19.93
C ILE A 16 -9.39 3.46 -21.37
N ASP A 17 -9.74 4.57 -22.04
CA ASP A 17 -9.31 4.88 -23.40
C ASP A 17 -7.79 4.96 -23.54
N HIS A 18 -7.11 5.59 -22.57
CA HIS A 18 -5.63 5.64 -22.57
C HIS A 18 -5.01 4.25 -22.45
N MET A 19 -5.58 3.39 -21.59
CA MET A 19 -5.12 2.00 -21.45
C MET A 19 -5.32 1.21 -22.75
N MET A 20 -6.46 1.39 -23.43
CA MET A 20 -6.73 0.74 -24.71
C MET A 20 -5.75 1.21 -25.78
N GLN A 21 -5.46 2.52 -25.87
CA GLN A 21 -4.47 3.06 -26.80
C GLN A 21 -3.06 2.52 -26.54
N ALA A 22 -2.73 2.26 -25.28
CA ALA A 22 -1.44 1.67 -24.89
C ALA A 22 -1.36 0.14 -25.11
N GLY A 23 -2.41 -0.50 -25.61
CA GLY A 23 -2.45 -1.95 -25.83
C GLY A 23 -2.53 -2.78 -24.55
N VAL A 24 -3.09 -2.22 -23.49
CA VAL A 24 -3.33 -2.93 -22.23
C VAL A 24 -4.36 -4.04 -22.45
N GLN A 25 -4.12 -5.20 -21.83
CA GLN A 25 -4.94 -6.40 -21.98
C GLN A 25 -5.68 -6.80 -20.71
N GLY A 26 -5.23 -6.30 -19.57
CA GLY A 26 -5.83 -6.58 -18.26
C GLY A 26 -5.50 -5.49 -17.24
N VAL A 27 -6.25 -5.44 -16.15
CA VAL A 27 -6.15 -4.37 -15.16
C VAL A 27 -5.82 -4.95 -13.79
N VAL A 28 -4.90 -4.28 -13.12
CA VAL A 28 -4.58 -4.44 -11.71
C VAL A 28 -5.22 -3.29 -10.97
N THR A 29 -6.16 -3.53 -10.07
CA THR A 29 -6.86 -2.45 -9.33
C THR A 29 -7.40 -2.94 -7.99
N ALA A 30 -8.00 -2.05 -7.23
CA ALA A 30 -8.60 -2.30 -5.92
C ALA A 30 -9.82 -1.41 -5.69
N LEU A 31 -10.60 -1.70 -4.64
CA LEU A 31 -11.70 -0.85 -4.20
C LEU A 31 -11.18 0.23 -3.22
N HIS A 32 -10.39 1.17 -3.75
CA HIS A 32 -9.70 2.19 -2.95
C HIS A 32 -10.64 3.08 -2.11
N HIS A 33 -11.94 3.09 -2.39
CA HIS A 33 -12.97 3.87 -1.69
C HIS A 33 -13.62 3.12 -0.54
N VAL A 34 -13.38 1.80 -0.42
CA VAL A 34 -13.89 0.99 0.69
C VAL A 34 -12.95 1.13 1.88
N PRO A 35 -13.45 1.46 3.07
CA PRO A 35 -12.62 1.61 4.27
C PRO A 35 -11.84 0.33 4.59
N THR A 36 -10.63 0.49 5.11
CA THR A 36 -9.78 -0.62 5.56
C THR A 36 -10.49 -1.43 6.66
N GLY A 37 -10.49 -2.75 6.54
CA GLY A 37 -11.18 -3.66 7.46
C GLY A 37 -12.64 -3.92 7.13
N ALA A 38 -13.26 -3.17 6.21
CA ALA A 38 -14.62 -3.43 5.74
C ALA A 38 -14.66 -4.55 4.69
N VAL A 39 -15.81 -5.20 4.56
CA VAL A 39 -16.05 -6.21 3.52
C VAL A 39 -16.18 -5.54 2.15
N TRP A 40 -15.49 -6.08 1.17
CA TRP A 40 -15.74 -5.77 -0.24
C TRP A 40 -16.98 -6.52 -0.71
N THR A 41 -18.08 -5.80 -0.86
CA THR A 41 -19.35 -6.41 -1.22
C THR A 41 -19.42 -6.80 -2.70
N PRO A 42 -20.27 -7.76 -3.10
CA PRO A 42 -20.48 -8.11 -4.50
C PRO A 42 -20.83 -6.91 -5.37
N GLU A 43 -21.62 -5.97 -4.83
CA GLU A 43 -22.07 -4.76 -5.55
C GLU A 43 -20.91 -3.82 -5.85
N GLU A 44 -19.99 -3.62 -4.89
CA GLU A 44 -18.82 -2.76 -5.09
C GLU A 44 -17.82 -3.40 -6.07
N ILE A 45 -17.66 -4.72 -6.02
CA ILE A 45 -16.84 -5.47 -6.97
C ILE A 45 -17.44 -5.37 -8.38
N ALA A 46 -18.75 -5.60 -8.52
CA ALA A 46 -19.44 -5.50 -9.80
C ALA A 46 -19.39 -4.07 -10.37
N ARG A 47 -19.50 -3.04 -9.52
CA ARG A 47 -19.32 -1.65 -9.93
C ARG A 47 -17.93 -1.43 -10.52
N ARG A 48 -16.86 -1.89 -9.87
CA ARG A 48 -15.49 -1.76 -10.40
C ARG A 48 -15.30 -2.53 -11.71
N GLN A 49 -15.89 -3.72 -11.86
CA GLN A 49 -15.87 -4.45 -13.12
C GLN A 49 -16.64 -3.70 -14.22
N HIS A 50 -17.74 -3.06 -13.86
CA HIS A 50 -18.50 -2.22 -14.78
C HIS A 50 -17.67 -1.00 -15.24
N ASP A 51 -16.99 -0.30 -14.31
CA ASP A 51 -16.11 0.84 -14.63
C ASP A 51 -15.05 0.47 -15.70
N LEU A 52 -14.56 -0.77 -15.68
CA LEU A 52 -13.55 -1.27 -16.62
C LEU A 52 -14.15 -1.69 -17.96
N SER A 53 -15.43 -2.00 -18.02
CA SER A 53 -16.07 -2.70 -19.14
C SER A 53 -16.26 -1.83 -20.37
N ARG A 54 -16.19 -0.49 -20.25
CA ARG A 54 -16.52 0.44 -21.31
C ARG A 54 -15.55 1.60 -21.44
N MET A 55 -15.29 2.02 -22.66
CA MET A 55 -14.63 3.27 -23.01
C MET A 55 -15.60 4.45 -22.83
N ARG A 56 -15.08 5.67 -22.96
CA ARG A 56 -15.87 6.91 -22.79
C ARG A 56 -17.02 7.04 -23.78
N ASP A 57 -16.85 6.51 -24.99
CA ASP A 57 -17.89 6.50 -26.04
C ASP A 57 -18.94 5.40 -25.87
N GLY A 58 -18.83 4.58 -24.81
CA GLY A 58 -19.70 3.47 -24.53
C GLY A 58 -19.30 2.15 -25.19
N THR A 59 -18.28 2.14 -26.04
CA THR A 59 -17.78 0.92 -26.67
C THR A 59 -17.18 -0.04 -25.62
N PRO A 60 -17.41 -1.36 -25.73
CA PRO A 60 -16.79 -2.33 -24.82
C PRO A 60 -15.25 -2.25 -24.86
N SER A 61 -14.62 -2.17 -23.71
CA SER A 61 -13.15 -2.13 -23.61
C SER A 61 -12.51 -3.50 -23.82
N GLY A 62 -13.18 -4.58 -23.45
CA GLY A 62 -12.60 -5.91 -23.40
C GLY A 62 -11.58 -6.11 -22.26
N LEU A 63 -11.36 -5.10 -21.41
CA LEU A 63 -10.48 -5.21 -20.26
C LEU A 63 -11.12 -6.03 -19.14
N ALA A 64 -10.31 -6.84 -18.47
CA ALA A 64 -10.72 -7.61 -17.29
C ALA A 64 -9.94 -7.16 -16.05
N TRP A 65 -10.61 -7.18 -14.90
CA TRP A 65 -9.92 -7.06 -13.61
C TRP A 65 -9.24 -8.39 -13.30
N GLU A 66 -7.93 -8.47 -13.47
CA GLU A 66 -7.17 -9.72 -13.36
C GLU A 66 -6.53 -9.90 -11.98
N VAL A 67 -6.05 -8.81 -11.40
CA VAL A 67 -5.34 -8.83 -10.13
C VAL A 67 -5.90 -7.75 -9.21
N VAL A 68 -6.23 -8.15 -7.99
CA VAL A 68 -6.47 -7.18 -6.91
C VAL A 68 -5.13 -6.72 -6.36
N GLU A 69 -4.91 -5.44 -6.32
CA GLU A 69 -3.78 -4.86 -5.60
C GLU A 69 -4.21 -3.54 -4.95
N SER A 70 -4.51 -3.60 -3.68
CA SER A 70 -4.53 -4.70 -2.72
C SER A 70 -5.83 -4.69 -1.93
N ILE A 71 -6.18 -5.83 -1.29
CA ILE A 71 -7.07 -5.76 -0.13
C ILE A 71 -6.20 -5.28 1.03
N PRO A 72 -6.51 -4.13 1.65
CA PRO A 72 -5.71 -3.62 2.77
C PRO A 72 -5.76 -4.58 3.97
N VAL A 73 -4.60 -4.84 4.57
CA VAL A 73 -4.52 -5.50 5.87
C VAL A 73 -4.46 -4.41 6.93
N SER A 74 -5.48 -4.35 7.78
CA SER A 74 -5.62 -3.26 8.75
C SER A 74 -4.55 -3.28 9.84
N GLU A 75 -4.30 -2.12 10.45
CA GLU A 75 -3.37 -2.02 11.57
C GLU A 75 -3.84 -2.85 12.76
N ALA A 76 -5.17 -3.00 12.96
CA ALA A 76 -5.72 -3.91 13.96
C ALA A 76 -5.25 -5.36 13.76
N ILE A 77 -5.21 -5.87 12.53
CA ILE A 77 -4.68 -7.21 12.21
C ILE A 77 -3.18 -7.27 12.49
N LYS A 78 -2.41 -6.27 12.06
CA LYS A 78 -0.94 -6.24 12.20
C LYS A 78 -0.51 -6.18 13.67
N THR A 79 -1.26 -5.43 14.50
CA THR A 79 -0.99 -5.30 15.94
C THR A 79 -1.72 -6.33 16.80
N GLN A 80 -2.72 -7.02 16.25
CA GLN A 80 -3.67 -7.89 16.96
C GLN A 80 -4.39 -7.18 18.11
N THR A 81 -4.85 -5.98 17.87
CA THR A 81 -5.60 -5.16 18.84
C THR A 81 -7.04 -4.94 18.39
N GLY A 82 -7.90 -4.58 19.32
CA GLY A 82 -9.31 -4.29 19.05
C GLY A 82 -10.04 -5.47 18.38
N ASP A 83 -10.79 -5.16 17.36
CA ASP A 83 -11.65 -6.05 16.57
C ASP A 83 -10.91 -6.77 15.41
N TRP A 84 -9.61 -7.01 15.57
CA TRP A 84 -8.77 -7.58 14.51
C TRP A 84 -9.32 -8.91 13.93
N ARG A 85 -10.01 -9.73 14.76
CA ARG A 85 -10.61 -10.99 14.28
C ARG A 85 -11.77 -10.75 13.33
N ASP A 86 -12.57 -9.72 13.57
CA ASP A 86 -13.65 -9.31 12.67
C ASP A 86 -13.06 -8.77 11.35
N HIS A 87 -11.96 -8.03 11.41
CA HIS A 87 -11.24 -7.58 10.23
C HIS A 87 -10.69 -8.76 9.41
N VAL A 88 -10.17 -9.82 10.03
CA VAL A 88 -9.77 -11.05 9.31
C VAL A 88 -10.98 -11.73 8.68
N ALA A 89 -12.09 -11.85 9.40
CA ALA A 89 -13.32 -12.43 8.87
C ALA A 89 -13.85 -11.63 7.66
N ASN A 90 -13.80 -10.31 7.72
CA ASN A 90 -14.19 -9.41 6.63
C ASN A 90 -13.24 -9.55 5.42
N TRP A 91 -11.95 -9.73 5.67
CA TRP A 91 -10.95 -9.97 4.63
C TRP A 91 -11.23 -11.30 3.90
N ILE A 92 -11.54 -12.35 4.65
CA ILE A 92 -11.96 -13.66 4.11
C ILE A 92 -13.28 -13.56 3.34
N ALA A 93 -14.26 -12.82 3.83
CA ALA A 93 -15.50 -12.57 3.11
C ALA A 93 -15.24 -11.86 1.77
N SER A 94 -14.33 -10.89 1.76
CA SER A 94 -13.90 -10.20 0.54
C SER A 94 -13.24 -11.13 -0.47
N LEU A 95 -12.40 -12.09 -0.03
CA LEU A 95 -11.84 -13.13 -0.91
C LEU A 95 -12.94 -13.96 -1.58
N ARG A 96 -13.95 -14.40 -0.81
CA ARG A 96 -15.06 -15.19 -1.34
C ARG A 96 -15.85 -14.40 -2.39
N ASN A 97 -16.11 -13.13 -2.13
CA ASN A 97 -16.83 -12.26 -3.07
C ASN A 97 -16.03 -12.02 -4.35
N LEU A 98 -14.71 -11.81 -4.25
CA LEU A 98 -13.82 -11.69 -5.41
C LEU A 98 -13.77 -13.01 -6.22
N HIS A 99 -13.69 -14.16 -5.54
CA HIS A 99 -13.76 -15.45 -6.19
C HIS A 99 -15.07 -15.62 -6.98
N ALA A 100 -16.21 -15.30 -6.37
CA ALA A 100 -17.52 -15.37 -7.02
C ALA A 100 -17.60 -14.46 -8.26
N ALA A 101 -16.90 -13.30 -8.23
CA ALA A 101 -16.79 -12.36 -9.34
C ALA A 101 -15.75 -12.78 -10.41
N GLY A 102 -15.12 -13.94 -10.28
CA GLY A 102 -14.17 -14.47 -11.27
C GLY A 102 -12.72 -14.03 -11.07
N ILE A 103 -12.37 -13.27 -10.04
CA ILE A 103 -11.02 -12.81 -9.76
C ILE A 103 -10.27 -13.86 -8.95
N ARG A 104 -9.01 -14.14 -9.31
CA ARG A 104 -8.26 -15.28 -8.76
C ARG A 104 -6.91 -14.91 -8.15
N VAL A 105 -6.45 -13.67 -8.32
CA VAL A 105 -5.14 -13.23 -7.81
C VAL A 105 -5.34 -12.01 -6.94
N VAL A 106 -4.87 -12.09 -5.69
CA VAL A 106 -4.95 -11.01 -4.71
C VAL A 106 -3.56 -10.72 -4.17
N CYS A 107 -3.08 -9.52 -4.43
CA CYS A 107 -1.90 -8.96 -3.80
C CYS A 107 -2.30 -8.27 -2.50
N TYR A 108 -1.47 -8.39 -1.48
CA TYR A 108 -1.58 -7.72 -0.19
C TYR A 108 -0.18 -7.40 0.34
N ASN A 109 -0.10 -6.56 1.34
CA ASN A 109 1.13 -6.29 2.07
C ASN A 109 0.88 -6.33 3.59
N PHE A 110 1.97 -6.38 4.36
CA PHE A 110 1.91 -6.39 5.83
C PHE A 110 2.81 -5.30 6.44
N MET A 111 3.00 -4.21 5.71
CA MET A 111 3.84 -3.08 6.10
C MET A 111 3.15 -2.25 7.20
N PRO A 112 3.80 -2.03 8.36
CA PRO A 112 3.23 -1.21 9.43
C PRO A 112 3.10 0.26 9.06
N VAL A 113 1.99 0.90 9.39
CA VAL A 113 1.67 2.34 9.32
C VAL A 113 1.76 2.92 7.92
N LEU A 114 2.96 3.02 7.37
CA LEU A 114 3.20 3.45 6.00
C LEU A 114 3.34 2.21 5.12
N ASP A 115 2.33 1.95 4.32
CA ASP A 115 2.34 0.94 3.29
C ASP A 115 3.45 1.27 2.28
N TRP A 116 3.10 1.75 1.17
CA TRP A 116 3.96 2.19 0.11
C TRP A 116 4.23 3.70 0.28
N THR A 117 5.49 4.13 0.44
CA THR A 117 5.79 5.54 0.69
C THR A 117 6.78 6.12 -0.32
N ARG A 118 6.58 7.39 -0.68
CA ARG A 118 7.43 8.15 -1.61
C ARG A 118 7.67 9.55 -1.08
N THR A 119 8.84 10.09 -1.38
CA THR A 119 9.23 11.46 -1.05
C THR A 119 8.95 12.43 -2.19
N ASP A 120 8.81 11.94 -3.42
CA ASP A 120 8.50 12.70 -4.62
C ASP A 120 7.67 11.84 -5.58
N LEU A 121 6.52 12.33 -6.01
CA LEU A 121 5.61 11.61 -6.92
C LEU A 121 5.85 11.95 -8.40
N THR A 122 6.62 13.00 -8.69
CA THR A 122 6.81 13.54 -10.04
C THR A 122 8.28 13.80 -10.38
N TRP A 123 9.19 13.05 -9.74
CA TRP A 123 10.61 13.20 -9.98
C TRP A 123 10.97 12.98 -11.45
N ARG A 124 11.62 14.00 -12.02
CA ARG A 124 12.02 13.99 -13.43
C ARG A 124 13.38 13.32 -13.61
N ARG A 125 13.41 12.29 -14.41
CA ARG A 125 14.63 11.60 -14.81
C ARG A 125 15.39 12.35 -15.89
N PRO A 126 16.71 12.08 -16.08
CA PRO A 126 17.49 12.71 -17.15
C PRO A 126 16.95 12.52 -18.57
N ASN A 127 16.23 11.41 -18.82
CA ASN A 127 15.56 11.15 -20.11
C ASN A 127 14.21 11.86 -20.27
N GLY A 128 13.83 12.72 -19.30
CA GLY A 128 12.57 13.47 -19.34
C GLY A 128 11.35 12.74 -18.77
N ALA A 129 11.45 11.44 -18.48
CA ALA A 129 10.34 10.69 -17.88
C ALA A 129 10.09 11.15 -16.44
N LEU A 130 8.82 11.12 -16.01
CA LEU A 130 8.42 11.32 -14.62
C LEU A 130 8.26 9.97 -13.94
N CYS A 131 8.74 9.85 -12.73
CA CYS A 131 8.54 8.66 -11.90
C CYS A 131 8.45 9.04 -10.42
N MET A 132 7.91 8.13 -9.64
CA MET A 132 7.92 8.26 -8.19
C MET A 132 9.30 7.91 -7.63
N ARG A 133 9.71 8.62 -6.57
CA ARG A 133 11.01 8.43 -5.93
C ARG A 133 10.86 8.36 -4.42
N PHE A 134 11.54 7.41 -3.81
CA PHE A 134 11.89 7.44 -2.40
C PHE A 134 13.33 7.94 -2.24
N ASP A 135 13.53 8.96 -1.43
CA ASP A 135 14.85 9.53 -1.10
C ASP A 135 15.03 9.48 0.41
N LEU A 136 15.97 8.69 0.87
CA LEU A 136 16.18 8.45 2.30
C LEU A 136 16.57 9.69 3.09
N PRO A 137 17.43 10.61 2.59
CA PRO A 137 17.69 11.89 3.27
C PRO A 137 16.45 12.78 3.42
N ASP A 138 15.59 12.86 2.41
CA ASP A 138 14.33 13.61 2.52
C ASP A 138 13.37 12.95 3.51
N PHE A 139 13.32 11.61 3.53
CA PHE A 139 12.53 10.86 4.49
C PHE A 139 13.06 11.05 5.93
N ALA A 140 14.38 11.01 6.14
CA ALA A 140 14.99 11.29 7.44
C ALA A 140 14.72 12.75 7.89
N ALA A 141 14.72 13.71 6.96
CA ALA A 141 14.34 15.08 7.25
C ALA A 141 12.86 15.18 7.70
N PHE A 142 11.97 14.44 7.05
CA PHE A 142 10.58 14.32 7.49
C PHE A 142 10.47 13.72 8.89
N ASP A 143 11.08 12.56 9.15
CA ASP A 143 10.97 11.84 10.41
C ASP A 143 11.53 12.64 11.61
N ILE A 144 12.74 13.21 11.44
CA ILE A 144 13.45 13.91 12.52
C ILE A 144 12.89 15.32 12.76
N HIS A 145 12.64 16.08 11.70
CA HIS A 145 12.40 17.54 11.81
C HIS A 145 10.95 17.94 11.60
N ILE A 146 10.15 17.17 10.85
CA ILE A 146 8.75 17.48 10.58
C ILE A 146 7.82 16.67 11.48
N LEU A 147 7.91 15.32 11.43
CA LEU A 147 7.15 14.43 12.28
C LEU A 147 7.58 14.55 13.75
N GLN A 148 8.89 14.80 13.97
CA GLN A 148 9.51 14.90 15.29
C GLN A 148 9.24 13.64 16.13
N ARG A 149 9.37 12.47 15.50
CA ARG A 149 9.21 11.19 16.17
C ARG A 149 10.22 11.06 17.32
N ARG A 150 9.77 10.56 18.45
CA ARG A 150 10.65 10.32 19.59
C ARG A 150 11.79 9.38 19.19
N ASN A 151 13.02 9.75 19.54
CA ASN A 151 14.26 9.02 19.24
C ASN A 151 14.55 8.79 17.74
N ALA A 152 13.88 9.48 16.83
CA ALA A 152 14.08 9.30 15.38
C ALA A 152 15.54 9.36 14.96
N ALA A 153 16.33 10.27 15.56
CA ALA A 153 17.74 10.45 15.23
C ALA A 153 18.60 9.21 15.52
N GLU A 154 18.17 8.31 16.42
CA GLU A 154 18.91 7.09 16.77
C GLU A 154 18.84 6.04 15.62
N ASP A 155 17.82 6.11 14.77
CA ASP A 155 17.63 5.17 13.67
C ASP A 155 18.51 5.50 12.43
N TYR A 156 19.17 6.66 12.43
CA TYR A 156 19.92 7.13 11.26
C TYR A 156 21.39 7.35 11.59
N PRO A 157 22.32 6.91 10.71
CA PRO A 157 23.74 7.24 10.85
C PRO A 157 23.99 8.75 10.85
N GLU A 158 25.06 9.20 11.52
CA GLU A 158 25.40 10.61 11.68
C GLU A 158 25.43 11.37 10.34
N ALA A 159 26.11 10.82 9.34
CA ALA A 159 26.20 11.45 8.01
C ALA A 159 24.82 11.66 7.36
N LEU A 160 23.87 10.74 7.60
CA LEU A 160 22.52 10.87 7.08
C LEU A 160 21.70 11.91 7.86
N ARG A 161 21.91 12.02 9.17
CA ARG A 161 21.27 13.07 10.00
C ARG A 161 21.74 14.46 9.57
N ASP A 162 23.04 14.62 9.31
CA ASP A 162 23.60 15.88 8.85
C ASP A 162 23.06 16.28 7.48
N GLU A 163 22.94 15.32 6.55
CA GLU A 163 22.33 15.56 5.25
C GLU A 163 20.85 15.92 5.38
N ALA A 164 20.10 15.20 6.21
CA ALA A 164 18.69 15.48 6.49
C ALA A 164 18.48 16.89 7.07
N ALA A 165 19.34 17.31 8.01
CA ALA A 165 19.30 18.63 8.60
C ALA A 165 19.59 19.74 7.55
N ARG A 166 20.59 19.54 6.68
CA ARG A 166 20.88 20.48 5.59
C ARG A 166 19.71 20.60 4.62
N ARG A 167 19.10 19.48 4.24
CA ARG A 167 17.95 19.49 3.34
C ARG A 167 16.73 20.14 3.96
N PHE A 168 16.44 19.82 5.21
CA PHE A 168 15.33 20.46 5.93
C PHE A 168 15.51 21.99 6.03
N ALA A 169 16.72 22.45 6.32
CA ALA A 169 17.03 23.89 6.38
C ALA A 169 16.89 24.59 5.02
N ALA A 170 17.09 23.87 3.92
CA ALA A 170 16.95 24.39 2.56
C ALA A 170 15.49 24.31 2.01
N MET A 171 14.58 23.57 2.67
CA MET A 171 13.18 23.47 2.26
C MET A 171 12.41 24.72 2.65
N ASP A 172 11.69 25.30 1.71
CA ASP A 172 10.61 26.24 2.00
C ASP A 172 9.36 25.54 2.54
N ASP A 173 8.37 26.31 2.96
CA ASP A 173 7.15 25.74 3.54
C ASP A 173 6.33 24.95 2.53
N ALA A 174 6.35 25.33 1.25
CA ALA A 174 5.66 24.61 0.20
C ALA A 174 6.27 23.19 0.00
N ARG A 175 7.61 23.10 -0.03
CA ARG A 175 8.30 21.81 -0.14
C ARG A 175 8.10 20.93 1.08
N LYS A 176 8.07 21.50 2.30
CA LYS A 176 7.74 20.75 3.53
C LYS A 176 6.34 20.16 3.48
N GLN A 177 5.35 20.98 3.05
CA GLN A 177 3.96 20.51 2.90
C GLN A 177 3.83 19.44 1.84
N GLU A 178 4.50 19.58 0.69
CA GLU A 178 4.53 18.57 -0.36
C GLU A 178 5.14 17.26 0.14
N LEU A 179 6.25 17.32 0.88
CA LEU A 179 6.91 16.14 1.44
C LEU A 179 5.99 15.40 2.41
N VAL A 180 5.30 16.12 3.29
CA VAL A 180 4.27 15.55 4.19
C VAL A 180 3.16 14.90 3.38
N ALA A 181 2.64 15.59 2.37
CA ALA A 181 1.57 15.07 1.52
C ALA A 181 1.98 13.77 0.81
N ASN A 182 3.20 13.73 0.26
CA ASN A 182 3.72 12.56 -0.45
C ASN A 182 3.94 11.35 0.47
N ILE A 183 4.38 11.58 1.71
CA ILE A 183 4.67 10.50 2.67
C ILE A 183 3.42 10.02 3.39
N VAL A 184 2.55 10.94 3.85
CA VAL A 184 1.44 10.62 4.75
C VAL A 184 0.18 10.21 4.00
N PHE A 185 -0.10 10.79 2.82
CA PHE A 185 -1.36 10.52 2.11
C PHE A 185 -1.37 9.20 1.33
N GLY A 186 -0.22 8.51 1.23
CA GLY A 186 -0.14 7.18 0.64
C GLY A 186 -0.56 7.14 -0.83
N LEU A 187 -1.15 6.01 -1.24
CA LEU A 187 -1.54 5.75 -2.62
C LEU A 187 -2.62 6.70 -3.13
N PRO A 188 -2.53 7.13 -4.41
CA PRO A 188 -3.61 7.88 -5.05
C PRO A 188 -4.94 7.13 -4.97
N GLY A 189 -5.99 7.80 -4.52
CA GLY A 189 -7.34 7.23 -4.42
C GLY A 189 -7.70 6.54 -3.11
N ALA A 190 -6.80 6.51 -2.12
CA ALA A 190 -7.13 6.02 -0.78
C ALA A 190 -8.34 6.76 -0.18
N ALA A 191 -9.21 6.01 0.51
CA ALA A 191 -10.44 6.54 1.09
C ALA A 191 -10.17 7.51 2.24
N GLU A 192 -9.11 7.27 2.99
CA GLU A 192 -8.77 7.99 4.21
C GLU A 192 -7.47 8.78 4.02
N ARG A 193 -7.52 10.06 4.34
CA ARG A 193 -6.33 10.91 4.43
C ARG A 193 -5.88 10.92 5.88
N GLN A 194 -4.73 10.36 6.16
CA GLN A 194 -4.14 10.42 7.47
C GLN A 194 -3.59 11.82 7.75
N THR A 195 -3.78 12.30 8.98
CA THR A 195 -3.11 13.49 9.49
C THR A 195 -1.78 13.11 10.14
N MET A 196 -0.94 14.10 10.43
CA MET A 196 0.30 13.86 11.20
C MET A 196 0.01 13.36 12.61
N GLU A 197 -1.13 13.70 13.18
CA GLU A 197 -1.58 13.23 14.50
C GLU A 197 -1.98 11.76 14.42
N ASP A 198 -2.72 11.36 13.38
CA ASP A 198 -3.07 9.97 13.13
C ASP A 198 -1.81 9.10 12.98
N VAL A 199 -0.82 9.57 12.24
CA VAL A 199 0.46 8.86 12.09
C VAL A 199 1.17 8.70 13.43
N ARG A 200 1.23 9.74 14.27
CA ARG A 200 1.82 9.63 15.62
C ARG A 200 1.06 8.65 16.50
N ALA A 201 -0.27 8.70 16.51
CA ALA A 201 -1.10 7.78 17.27
C ALA A 201 -0.91 6.32 16.82
N LEU A 202 -0.80 6.09 15.51
CA LEU A 202 -0.49 4.77 14.97
C LEU A 202 0.90 4.30 15.39
N LEU A 203 1.93 5.16 15.33
CA LEU A 203 3.28 4.80 15.79
C LEU A 203 3.30 4.43 17.28
N ASP A 204 2.57 5.17 18.12
CA ASP A 204 2.43 4.85 19.53
C ASP A 204 1.77 3.48 19.76
N SER A 205 0.81 3.10 18.91
CA SER A 205 0.15 1.78 18.99
C SER A 205 1.10 0.61 18.68
N TYR A 206 2.18 0.87 17.95
CA TYR A 206 3.22 -0.13 17.63
C TYR A 206 4.30 -0.27 18.71
N ALA A 207 4.29 0.53 19.77
CA ALA A 207 5.31 0.43 20.84
C ALA A 207 5.54 -1.00 21.39
N PRO A 208 4.52 -1.88 21.54
CA PRO A 208 4.73 -3.27 21.97
C PRO A 208 5.05 -4.22 20.79
N VAL A 209 5.05 -3.77 19.54
CA VAL A 209 5.15 -4.61 18.35
C VAL A 209 6.60 -4.67 17.85
N THR A 210 7.35 -5.60 18.37
CA THR A 210 8.71 -5.92 17.88
C THR A 210 8.64 -6.67 16.54
N ASP A 211 9.80 -6.86 15.88
CA ASP A 211 9.92 -7.72 14.68
C ASP A 211 9.30 -9.11 14.93
N ALA A 212 9.67 -9.77 16.02
CA ALA A 212 9.15 -11.09 16.36
C ALA A 212 7.63 -11.09 16.60
N VAL A 213 7.08 -10.01 17.17
CA VAL A 213 5.63 -9.86 17.37
C VAL A 213 4.95 -9.68 16.01
N LEU A 214 5.47 -8.82 15.15
CA LEU A 214 4.89 -8.58 13.82
C LEU A 214 4.92 -9.86 12.96
N ARG A 215 6.02 -10.63 12.99
CA ARG A 215 6.13 -11.93 12.31
C ARG A 215 5.07 -12.92 12.81
N ARG A 216 4.92 -13.06 14.12
CA ARG A 216 3.90 -13.92 14.70
C ARG A 216 2.48 -13.50 14.30
N ASN A 217 2.20 -12.21 14.31
CA ASN A 217 0.90 -11.69 13.91
C ASN A 217 0.62 -11.93 12.41
N PHE A 218 1.65 -11.84 11.57
CA PHE A 218 1.56 -12.18 10.16
C PHE A 218 1.27 -13.68 9.94
N HIS A 219 1.95 -14.56 10.68
CA HIS A 219 1.64 -16.01 10.64
C HIS A 219 0.18 -16.27 11.02
N ALA A 220 -0.28 -15.70 12.14
CA ALA A 220 -1.65 -15.88 12.60
C ALA A 220 -2.71 -15.36 11.59
N PHE A 221 -2.38 -14.34 10.81
CA PHE A 221 -3.19 -13.90 9.68
C PHE A 221 -3.18 -14.94 8.56
N LEU A 222 -2.00 -15.40 8.14
CA LEU A 222 -1.86 -16.38 7.06
C LEU A 222 -2.52 -17.72 7.39
N GLU A 223 -2.42 -18.21 8.62
CA GLU A 223 -3.06 -19.44 9.08
C GLU A 223 -4.59 -19.43 8.87
N GLN A 224 -5.21 -18.24 8.88
CA GLN A 224 -6.65 -18.10 8.68
C GLN A 224 -7.02 -17.89 7.21
N VAL A 225 -6.22 -17.15 6.45
CA VAL A 225 -6.59 -16.74 5.09
C VAL A 225 -6.07 -17.69 4.01
N ALA A 226 -4.90 -18.31 4.19
CA ALA A 226 -4.29 -19.16 3.18
C ALA A 226 -5.11 -20.44 2.89
N PRO A 227 -5.65 -21.17 3.90
CA PRO A 227 -6.52 -22.32 3.62
C PRO A 227 -7.76 -21.93 2.81
N VAL A 228 -8.39 -20.77 3.12
CA VAL A 228 -9.56 -20.29 2.37
C VAL A 228 -9.19 -19.96 0.92
N ALA A 229 -8.06 -19.30 0.70
CA ALA A 229 -7.59 -19.02 -0.66
C ALA A 229 -7.30 -20.31 -1.44
N GLN A 230 -6.69 -21.30 -0.78
CA GLN A 230 -6.42 -22.62 -1.37
C GLN A 230 -7.71 -23.34 -1.77
N ASP A 231 -8.70 -23.40 -0.89
CA ASP A 231 -10.01 -24.02 -1.16
C ASP A 231 -10.74 -23.35 -2.32
N LEU A 232 -10.57 -22.05 -2.47
CA LEU A 232 -11.13 -21.25 -3.56
C LEU A 232 -10.28 -21.31 -4.85
N GLY A 233 -9.10 -21.96 -4.85
CA GLY A 233 -8.18 -21.94 -5.97
C GLY A 233 -7.65 -20.54 -6.30
N MET A 234 -7.57 -19.66 -5.31
CA MET A 234 -7.03 -18.31 -5.45
C MET A 234 -5.53 -18.27 -5.11
N ARG A 235 -4.84 -17.31 -5.68
CA ARG A 235 -3.42 -17.02 -5.38
C ARG A 235 -3.30 -15.77 -4.55
N LEU A 236 -2.63 -15.89 -3.41
CA LEU A 236 -2.22 -14.77 -2.58
C LEU A 236 -0.79 -14.39 -2.91
N CYS A 237 -0.53 -13.12 -3.15
CA CYS A 237 0.79 -12.58 -3.45
C CYS A 237 1.12 -11.53 -2.39
N CYS A 238 2.09 -11.83 -1.51
CA CYS A 238 2.59 -10.82 -0.59
C CYS A 238 3.51 -9.86 -1.33
N HIS A 239 3.17 -8.58 -1.33
CA HIS A 239 4.04 -7.53 -1.87
C HIS A 239 5.27 -7.40 -0.97
N PRO A 240 6.50 -7.37 -1.52
CA PRO A 240 7.70 -7.06 -0.72
C PRO A 240 7.56 -5.71 -0.04
N ASP A 241 8.27 -5.55 1.08
CA ASP A 241 8.35 -4.25 1.73
C ASP A 241 8.91 -3.18 0.79
N ASP A 242 8.29 -2.01 0.78
CA ASP A 242 8.69 -0.88 -0.05
C ASP A 242 8.67 0.42 0.77
N PRO A 243 9.84 0.95 1.09
CA PRO A 243 11.20 0.43 0.83
C PRO A 243 11.55 -0.81 1.69
N PRO A 244 12.53 -1.63 1.25
CA PRO A 244 12.86 -2.91 1.87
C PRO A 244 13.82 -2.76 3.09
N PHE A 245 13.49 -1.88 4.01
CA PHE A 245 14.22 -1.66 5.26
C PHE A 245 13.31 -0.95 6.29
N PRO A 246 13.61 -1.05 7.59
CA PRO A 246 12.85 -0.40 8.66
C PRO A 246 12.67 1.09 8.44
N LEU A 247 11.47 1.60 8.69
CA LEU A 247 11.11 3.01 8.64
C LEU A 247 10.37 3.41 9.90
N LEU A 248 10.57 4.64 10.38
CA LEU A 248 9.90 5.18 11.57
C LEU A 248 10.08 4.32 12.83
N GLY A 249 11.22 3.61 12.94
CA GLY A 249 11.45 2.66 14.03
C GLY A 249 10.60 1.38 13.95
N LEU A 250 9.86 1.18 12.87
CA LEU A 250 8.98 0.02 12.68
C LEU A 250 9.68 -1.09 11.88
N PRO A 251 9.48 -2.37 12.24
CA PRO A 251 10.07 -3.48 11.51
C PRO A 251 9.47 -3.63 10.10
N ARG A 252 10.28 -4.19 9.18
CA ARG A 252 9.85 -4.70 7.88
C ARG A 252 10.20 -6.17 7.84
N ILE A 253 9.25 -7.02 7.47
CA ILE A 253 9.34 -8.48 7.64
C ILE A 253 9.20 -9.27 6.34
N MET A 254 9.15 -8.57 5.21
CA MET A 254 9.08 -9.15 3.86
C MET A 254 10.08 -8.46 2.93
N SER A 255 11.34 -8.31 3.39
CA SER A 255 12.40 -7.57 2.69
C SER A 255 13.51 -8.45 2.13
N THR A 256 13.69 -9.66 2.69
CA THR A 256 14.82 -10.54 2.38
C THR A 256 14.37 -11.93 1.95
N GLU A 257 15.28 -12.70 1.31
CA GLU A 257 15.04 -14.10 0.99
C GLU A 257 14.67 -14.93 2.24
N ALA A 258 15.34 -14.66 3.37
CA ALA A 258 15.04 -15.34 4.63
C ALA A 258 13.61 -15.07 5.11
N ASP A 259 13.11 -13.85 4.93
CA ASP A 259 11.73 -13.51 5.28
C ASP A 259 10.73 -14.36 4.48
N TYR A 260 10.98 -14.55 3.18
CA TYR A 260 10.13 -15.38 2.34
C TYR A 260 10.26 -16.87 2.66
N ALA A 261 11.48 -17.37 2.89
CA ALA A 261 11.71 -18.77 3.23
C ALA A 261 11.02 -19.20 4.54
N GLU A 262 10.91 -18.28 5.50
CA GLU A 262 10.19 -18.54 6.76
C GLU A 262 8.66 -18.68 6.54
N ARG A 263 8.12 -18.23 5.38
CA ARG A 263 6.69 -18.16 5.05
C ARG A 263 6.22 -19.24 4.08
N MET A 264 7.16 -19.99 3.48
CA MET A 264 6.86 -21.10 2.57
C MET A 264 6.75 -22.42 3.32
#